data_19ae9956f8ea0649a8c0b0720a5b05f0
#
_entry.id   19ae9956f8ea0649a8c0b0720a5b05f0
#
_cell.length_a   1.000
_cell.length_b   1.000
_cell.length_c   1.000
_cell.angle_alpha   90.00
_cell.angle_beta   90.00
_cell.angle_gamma   90.00
#
_symmetry.space_group_name_H-M   'P 1'
#
loop_
_entity.id
_entity.type
_entity.pdbx_description
1 polymer ?
#
loop_
_entity_poly.entity_id
_entity_poly.type
_entity_poly.pdbx_seq_one_letter_code
_entity_poly.pdbx_strand_id
1 'polypeptide(L)'
;MMRRILAVACGVILLAACLPTSSPPAGPLLTPGPTFPPPPTYTPPPTATPAPTRTPRPTATPTPTPSPTPLPLAGRLTADPAQVLPGRTLAIHLTGTVPLSATAWLGDQEVRLFPSAGAHHGLVGISFWAAPGPRTLTAALHDVWGRSTTITTTVEILPTDYPLENITLPPDRQELLDPDLSAQEWAYVQPFLEEVTTEQLWAGAFISPTKGWITSHYGTMRSYNGAPPSSYHNGLDIGNYSGTLVIAPAAGRVVVAELLTIRGNCVILDHGWGLHTSYFHMSAVLVRPGDVVPQGTPIGRMGATGLATGSHLHWEIRVGMVTVDPEEWLARSFP
;
A
#
# COMPACT_ATOMS: atom_id res chain seq x y z
N MET A 1 -14.63 41.08 -36.71
CA MET A 1 -16.00 40.97 -36.16
C MET A 1 -15.90 40.44 -34.73
N MET A 2 -16.04 41.34 -33.79
CA MET A 2 -15.91 41.12 -32.31
C MET A 2 -17.13 40.38 -31.79
N ARG A 3 -16.94 39.29 -31.01
CA ARG A 3 -18.01 38.77 -30.15
C ARG A 3 -17.51 38.75 -28.70
N ARG A 4 -18.28 39.44 -27.90
CA ARG A 4 -18.09 39.79 -26.48
C ARG A 4 -18.20 38.53 -25.58
N ILE A 5 -17.29 38.45 -24.63
CA ILE A 5 -17.32 37.54 -23.49
C ILE A 5 -18.21 38.22 -22.43
N LEU A 6 -19.25 37.50 -21.98
CA LEU A 6 -20.11 37.89 -20.87
C LEU A 6 -19.63 37.19 -19.60
N ALA A 7 -19.05 37.92 -18.67
CA ALA A 7 -18.70 37.45 -17.32
C ALA A 7 -19.92 37.55 -16.43
N VAL A 8 -20.34 36.44 -15.84
CA VAL A 8 -21.37 36.42 -14.78
C VAL A 8 -20.65 36.36 -13.44
N ALA A 9 -20.69 37.44 -12.69
CA ALA A 9 -20.25 37.51 -11.30
C ALA A 9 -21.36 36.99 -10.39
N CYS A 10 -21.05 35.95 -9.63
CA CYS A 10 -21.93 35.43 -8.59
C CYS A 10 -21.47 35.98 -7.24
N GLY A 11 -22.28 36.92 -6.70
CA GLY A 11 -22.02 37.58 -5.42
C GLY A 11 -22.34 36.66 -4.24
N VAL A 12 -21.40 36.57 -3.33
CA VAL A 12 -21.55 35.89 -2.04
C VAL A 12 -22.15 36.94 -1.06
N ILE A 13 -23.36 36.68 -0.59
CA ILE A 13 -23.99 37.46 0.50
C ILE A 13 -23.55 36.83 1.82
N LEU A 14 -22.73 37.56 2.60
CA LEU A 14 -22.48 37.28 4.00
C LEU A 14 -23.64 37.80 4.85
N LEU A 15 -24.41 36.91 5.46
CA LEU A 15 -25.32 37.28 6.56
C LEU A 15 -24.54 37.19 7.88
N ALA A 16 -24.25 38.35 8.47
CA ALA A 16 -23.79 38.48 9.84
C ALA A 16 -24.98 38.34 10.78
N ALA A 17 -25.05 37.28 11.57
CA ALA A 17 -26.02 37.13 12.65
C ALA A 17 -25.44 37.77 13.92
N CYS A 18 -26.04 38.90 14.37
CA CYS A 18 -25.81 39.48 15.68
C CYS A 18 -26.48 38.62 16.76
N LEU A 19 -25.69 38.14 17.72
CA LEU A 19 -26.18 37.56 18.97
C LEU A 19 -26.30 38.71 20.02
N PRO A 20 -27.37 38.79 20.81
CA PRO A 20 -27.46 39.74 21.88
C PRO A 20 -26.69 39.26 23.11
N THR A 21 -25.84 40.15 23.66
CA THR A 21 -25.16 39.98 24.95
C THR A 21 -26.16 40.27 26.06
N SER A 22 -26.56 39.26 26.82
CA SER A 22 -27.30 39.44 28.08
C SER A 22 -26.31 39.61 29.23
N SER A 23 -26.38 40.77 29.89
CA SER A 23 -25.70 41.04 31.15
C SER A 23 -26.38 40.28 32.31
N PRO A 24 -25.62 39.76 33.30
CA PRO A 24 -26.23 39.14 34.48
C PRO A 24 -26.82 40.19 35.44
N PRO A 25 -27.86 39.84 36.19
CA PRO A 25 -28.48 40.75 37.15
C PRO A 25 -27.64 41.00 38.39
N ALA A 26 -27.64 42.22 38.88
CA ALA A 26 -26.98 42.64 40.12
C ALA A 26 -27.60 41.93 41.32
N GLY A 27 -26.75 41.30 42.15
CA GLY A 27 -27.12 40.70 43.41
C GLY A 27 -27.40 41.78 44.51
N PRO A 28 -28.17 41.44 45.51
CA PRO A 28 -28.61 42.40 46.56
C PRO A 28 -27.48 42.85 47.48
N LEU A 29 -27.50 44.13 47.84
CA LEU A 29 -26.62 44.77 48.83
C LEU A 29 -26.76 44.05 50.18
N LEU A 30 -25.62 43.56 50.72
CA LEU A 30 -25.53 43.07 52.09
C LEU A 30 -25.49 44.24 53.06
N THR A 31 -26.40 44.26 54.00
CA THR A 31 -26.42 45.13 55.18
C THR A 31 -25.26 44.80 56.13
N PRO A 32 -24.63 45.80 56.79
CA PRO A 32 -23.54 45.53 57.72
C PRO A 32 -24.08 44.88 58.99
N GLY A 33 -23.47 43.75 59.35
CA GLY A 33 -23.76 43.02 60.58
C GLY A 33 -23.14 43.69 61.83
N PRO A 34 -23.57 43.30 63.04
CA PRO A 34 -23.17 43.92 64.29
C PRO A 34 -21.69 43.75 64.60
N THR A 35 -21.08 44.83 65.08
CA THR A 35 -19.71 44.93 65.55
C THR A 35 -19.50 44.11 66.81
N PHE A 36 -18.65 43.12 66.81
CA PHE A 36 -18.25 42.35 68.02
C PHE A 36 -17.11 43.07 68.73
N PRO A 37 -17.08 43.01 70.09
CA PRO A 37 -15.97 43.56 70.85
C PRO A 37 -14.65 42.79 70.62
N PRO A 38 -13.48 43.43 70.75
CA PRO A 38 -12.22 42.79 70.49
C PRO A 38 -11.95 41.67 71.51
N PRO A 39 -11.35 40.56 71.06
CA PRO A 39 -11.00 39.46 71.96
C PRO A 39 -9.86 39.86 72.94
N PRO A 40 -9.80 39.24 74.10
CA PRO A 40 -8.79 39.55 75.14
C PRO A 40 -7.39 39.27 74.59
N THR A 41 -6.44 40.13 74.97
CA THR A 41 -5.04 40.05 74.57
C THR A 41 -4.40 38.80 75.17
N TYR A 42 -3.97 37.88 74.34
CA TYR A 42 -3.29 36.67 74.77
C TYR A 42 -1.81 36.99 75.06
N THR A 43 -1.37 36.68 76.30
CA THR A 43 0.03 36.79 76.70
C THR A 43 0.71 35.44 76.34
N PRO A 44 1.71 35.45 75.42
CA PRO A 44 2.33 34.20 75.01
C PRO A 44 3.12 33.55 76.23
N PRO A 45 3.11 32.22 76.31
CA PRO A 45 3.94 31.52 77.26
C PRO A 45 5.41 31.70 76.96
N PRO A 46 6.35 31.50 77.92
CA PRO A 46 7.77 31.70 77.69
C PRO A 46 8.28 30.74 76.59
N THR A 47 9.05 31.31 75.66
CA THR A 47 9.67 30.56 74.58
C THR A 47 10.54 29.45 75.07
N ALA A 48 10.21 28.21 74.75
CA ALA A 48 11.04 27.05 75.04
C ALA A 48 12.38 27.14 74.30
N THR A 49 13.46 26.93 74.99
CA THR A 49 14.83 26.86 74.47
C THR A 49 14.87 25.78 73.38
N PRO A 50 15.33 26.09 72.11
CA PRO A 50 15.40 25.10 71.11
C PRO A 50 16.32 23.95 71.45
N ALA A 51 15.81 22.73 71.28
CA ALA A 51 16.62 21.51 71.44
C ALA A 51 17.74 21.48 70.37
N PRO A 52 18.90 20.90 70.61
CA PRO A 52 19.98 20.87 69.68
C PRO A 52 19.53 20.15 68.38
N THR A 53 19.65 20.85 67.29
CA THR A 53 19.33 20.33 65.94
C THR A 53 20.21 19.12 65.65
N ARG A 54 19.59 17.97 65.44
CA ARG A 54 20.32 16.75 65.01
C ARG A 54 20.93 17.03 63.66
N THR A 55 22.25 16.87 63.58
CA THR A 55 22.98 16.92 62.30
C THR A 55 22.36 15.89 61.35
N PRO A 56 21.92 16.28 60.16
CA PRO A 56 21.35 15.33 59.21
C PRO A 56 22.40 14.25 58.89
N ARG A 57 22.01 13.01 59.02
CA ARG A 57 22.80 11.85 58.59
C ARG A 57 23.01 11.99 57.10
N PRO A 58 24.25 11.82 56.54
CA PRO A 58 24.43 11.88 55.10
C PRO A 58 23.50 10.90 54.40
N THR A 59 22.66 11.42 53.52
CA THR A 59 21.78 10.62 52.64
C THR A 59 22.69 9.83 51.71
N ALA A 60 22.58 8.50 51.71
CA ALA A 60 23.32 7.66 50.79
C ALA A 60 22.98 8.10 49.34
N THR A 61 23.95 8.52 48.62
CA THR A 61 23.83 8.80 47.18
C THR A 61 23.39 7.48 46.52
N PRO A 62 22.26 7.45 45.76
CA PRO A 62 21.86 6.24 45.07
C PRO A 62 22.97 5.81 44.13
N THR A 63 23.49 4.61 44.28
CA THR A 63 24.41 4.01 43.33
C THR A 63 23.70 3.95 41.98
N PRO A 64 24.28 4.47 40.90
CA PRO A 64 23.63 4.40 39.62
C PRO A 64 23.38 2.93 39.25
N THR A 65 22.11 2.55 39.07
CA THR A 65 21.75 1.23 38.56
C THR A 65 22.39 1.09 37.20
N PRO A 66 23.18 0.03 36.94
CA PRO A 66 23.79 -0.13 35.61
C PRO A 66 22.66 -0.16 34.57
N SER A 67 22.74 0.72 33.60
CA SER A 67 21.83 0.70 32.44
C SER A 67 21.98 -0.65 31.74
N PRO A 68 20.91 -1.37 31.46
CA PRO A 68 21.00 -2.67 30.80
C PRO A 68 21.79 -2.51 29.49
N THR A 69 22.81 -3.31 29.30
CA THR A 69 23.58 -3.35 28.04
C THR A 69 22.60 -3.72 26.93
N PRO A 70 22.45 -2.90 25.88
CA PRO A 70 21.56 -3.23 24.79
C PRO A 70 21.94 -4.55 24.15
N LEU A 71 20.96 -5.42 23.90
CA LEU A 71 21.18 -6.67 23.19
C LEU A 71 21.82 -6.39 21.83
N PRO A 72 22.64 -7.31 21.27
CA PRO A 72 23.15 -7.17 19.92
C PRO A 72 22.01 -6.99 18.91
N LEU A 73 22.18 -6.07 17.97
CA LEU A 73 21.27 -5.93 16.84
C LEU A 73 21.53 -7.11 15.89
N ALA A 74 20.62 -8.09 15.89
CA ALA A 74 20.73 -9.30 15.10
C ALA A 74 19.36 -9.63 14.49
N GLY A 75 19.38 -10.29 13.34
CA GLY A 75 18.20 -10.76 12.66
C GLY A 75 18.50 -11.91 11.70
N ARG A 76 17.45 -12.50 11.19
CA ARG A 76 17.51 -13.53 10.14
C ARG A 76 16.72 -13.02 8.94
N LEU A 77 17.41 -12.95 7.80
CA LEU A 77 16.84 -12.59 6.51
C LEU A 77 16.65 -13.87 5.68
N THR A 78 15.44 -14.11 5.21
CA THR A 78 15.12 -15.24 4.33
C THR A 78 14.29 -14.77 3.14
N ALA A 79 14.40 -15.48 2.05
CA ALA A 79 13.62 -15.32 0.83
C ALA A 79 12.82 -16.61 0.58
N ASP A 80 11.57 -16.47 0.19
CA ASP A 80 10.68 -17.57 -0.15
C ASP A 80 9.99 -17.31 -1.51
N PRO A 81 10.30 -18.16 -2.52
CA PRO A 81 11.27 -19.25 -2.53
C PRO A 81 12.72 -18.72 -2.63
N ALA A 82 13.71 -19.51 -2.19
CA ALA A 82 15.13 -19.18 -2.36
C ALA A 82 15.63 -19.30 -3.82
N GLN A 83 14.88 -20.04 -4.65
CA GLN A 83 15.08 -20.18 -6.10
C GLN A 83 13.81 -19.75 -6.80
N VAL A 84 13.88 -18.81 -7.72
CA VAL A 84 12.71 -18.17 -8.32
C VAL A 84 12.88 -18.05 -9.84
N LEU A 85 11.79 -18.23 -10.58
CA LEU A 85 11.75 -17.98 -12.03
C LEU A 85 11.52 -16.49 -12.31
N PRO A 86 11.98 -15.97 -13.46
CA PRO A 86 11.49 -14.70 -13.98
C PRO A 86 9.95 -14.64 -14.00
N GLY A 87 9.37 -13.48 -13.76
CA GLY A 87 7.91 -13.30 -13.72
C GLY A 87 7.22 -13.86 -12.47
N ARG A 88 7.96 -14.27 -11.44
CA ARG A 88 7.40 -14.78 -10.18
C ARG A 88 7.59 -13.79 -9.03
N THR A 89 6.92 -14.08 -7.92
CA THR A 89 6.98 -13.29 -6.70
C THR A 89 7.94 -13.91 -5.70
N LEU A 90 8.79 -13.08 -5.10
CA LEU A 90 9.66 -13.42 -3.99
C LEU A 90 9.12 -12.77 -2.73
N ALA A 91 8.82 -13.55 -1.69
CA ALA A 91 8.53 -13.03 -0.37
C ALA A 91 9.81 -12.92 0.46
N ILE A 92 9.98 -11.80 1.16
CA ILE A 92 11.10 -11.54 2.05
C ILE A 92 10.59 -11.55 3.48
N HIS A 93 11.31 -12.26 4.35
CA HIS A 93 11.02 -12.31 5.77
C HIS A 93 12.27 -11.90 6.56
N LEU A 94 12.12 -10.91 7.42
CA LEU A 94 13.14 -10.44 8.33
C LEU A 94 12.63 -10.62 9.75
N THR A 95 13.25 -11.54 10.50
CA THR A 95 12.93 -11.86 11.91
C THR A 95 14.12 -11.56 12.79
N GLY A 96 13.91 -11.47 14.10
CA GLY A 96 14.98 -11.25 15.09
C GLY A 96 14.72 -10.07 15.99
N THR A 97 15.78 -9.40 16.46
CA THR A 97 15.66 -8.17 17.26
C THR A 97 14.89 -7.14 16.45
N VAL A 98 13.73 -6.72 16.91
CA VAL A 98 12.86 -5.80 16.17
C VAL A 98 13.59 -4.46 15.95
N PRO A 99 14.04 -4.14 14.74
CA PRO A 99 14.59 -2.84 14.44
C PRO A 99 13.47 -1.80 14.37
N LEU A 100 13.77 -0.52 14.61
CA LEU A 100 12.83 0.58 14.36
C LEU A 100 12.49 0.69 12.88
N SER A 101 13.48 0.44 12.03
CA SER A 101 13.32 0.44 10.58
C SER A 101 14.24 -0.58 9.94
N ALA A 102 13.78 -1.13 8.83
CA ALA A 102 14.57 -2.00 7.99
C ALA A 102 14.32 -1.63 6.53
N THR A 103 15.38 -1.60 5.73
CA THR A 103 15.34 -1.45 4.27
C THR A 103 16.04 -2.64 3.66
N ALA A 104 15.49 -3.18 2.60
CA ALA A 104 16.08 -4.31 1.91
C ALA A 104 16.34 -3.99 0.43
N TRP A 105 17.24 -4.74 -0.20
CA TRP A 105 17.59 -4.63 -1.62
C TRP A 105 17.82 -6.03 -2.19
N LEU A 106 17.27 -6.29 -3.36
CA LEU A 106 17.61 -7.43 -4.19
C LEU A 106 18.48 -6.93 -5.37
N GLY A 107 19.80 -7.09 -5.27
CA GLY A 107 20.72 -6.34 -6.12
C GLY A 107 20.53 -4.85 -5.93
N ASP A 108 20.20 -4.12 -7.00
CA ASP A 108 19.95 -2.67 -6.98
C ASP A 108 18.48 -2.30 -6.74
N GLN A 109 17.57 -3.28 -6.72
CA GLN A 109 16.15 -3.05 -6.50
C GLN A 109 15.84 -2.89 -5.02
N GLU A 110 15.40 -1.70 -4.61
CA GLU A 110 14.92 -1.46 -3.24
C GLU A 110 13.62 -2.23 -2.99
N VAL A 111 13.52 -2.81 -1.80
CA VAL A 111 12.35 -3.57 -1.34
C VAL A 111 11.84 -2.95 -0.06
N ARG A 112 10.60 -2.52 -0.07
CA ARG A 112 9.94 -2.04 1.14
C ARG A 112 9.58 -3.20 2.04
N LEU A 113 9.88 -3.04 3.33
CA LEU A 113 9.55 -4.01 4.36
C LEU A 113 8.46 -3.45 5.28
N PHE A 114 7.44 -4.24 5.52
CA PHE A 114 6.27 -3.89 6.32
C PHE A 114 6.23 -4.71 7.60
N PRO A 115 6.01 -4.09 8.78
CA PRO A 115 5.90 -4.83 10.04
C PRO A 115 4.58 -5.60 10.07
N SER A 116 4.65 -6.90 10.35
CA SER A 116 3.50 -7.77 10.54
C SER A 116 3.87 -8.95 11.44
N ALA A 117 3.00 -9.32 12.39
CA ALA A 117 3.14 -10.49 13.27
C ALA A 117 4.52 -10.63 13.97
N GLY A 118 5.16 -9.50 14.34
CA GLY A 118 6.46 -9.50 15.03
C GLY A 118 7.68 -9.72 14.12
N ALA A 119 7.48 -9.66 12.81
CA ALA A 119 8.51 -9.72 11.79
C ALA A 119 8.34 -8.53 10.81
N HIS A 120 9.24 -8.41 9.84
CA HIS A 120 9.07 -7.55 8.68
C HIS A 120 8.97 -8.41 7.43
N HIS A 121 8.03 -8.07 6.58
CA HIS A 121 7.76 -8.78 5.33
C HIS A 121 7.82 -7.82 4.15
N GLY A 122 8.28 -8.32 3.00
CA GLY A 122 8.26 -7.59 1.74
C GLY A 122 7.97 -8.51 0.58
N LEU A 123 7.51 -7.92 -0.51
CA LEU A 123 7.27 -8.63 -1.76
C LEU A 123 8.18 -8.03 -2.84
N VAL A 124 8.72 -8.88 -3.70
CA VAL A 124 9.51 -8.49 -4.87
C VAL A 124 9.00 -9.22 -6.10
N GLY A 125 8.55 -8.47 -7.10
CA GLY A 125 8.33 -9.02 -8.42
C GLY A 125 9.68 -9.24 -9.13
N ILE A 126 9.93 -10.44 -9.60
CA ILE A 126 11.10 -10.74 -10.42
C ILE A 126 10.74 -10.42 -11.88
N SER A 127 11.45 -9.47 -12.48
CA SER A 127 11.20 -9.07 -13.85
C SER A 127 11.17 -10.27 -14.79
N PHE A 128 10.25 -10.28 -15.75
CA PHE A 128 10.22 -11.25 -16.85
C PHE A 128 11.58 -11.33 -17.59
N TRP A 129 12.27 -10.18 -17.72
CA TRP A 129 13.57 -10.08 -18.38
C TRP A 129 14.78 -10.31 -17.45
N ALA A 130 14.55 -10.79 -16.21
CA ALA A 130 15.64 -11.02 -15.27
C ALA A 130 16.59 -12.09 -15.79
N ALA A 131 17.88 -11.75 -15.89
CA ALA A 131 18.90 -12.73 -16.28
C ALA A 131 19.06 -13.79 -15.19
N PRO A 132 19.20 -15.09 -15.55
CA PRO A 132 19.50 -16.16 -14.60
C PRO A 132 20.78 -15.93 -13.80
N GLY A 133 20.85 -16.52 -12.62
CA GLY A 133 22.02 -16.51 -11.74
C GLY A 133 21.73 -15.92 -10.35
N PRO A 134 22.74 -15.93 -9.47
CA PRO A 134 22.59 -15.50 -8.09
C PRO A 134 22.38 -13.98 -7.98
N ARG A 135 21.51 -13.59 -7.02
CA ARG A 135 21.29 -12.20 -6.61
C ARG A 135 21.47 -12.12 -5.10
N THR A 136 22.18 -11.10 -4.66
CA THR A 136 22.32 -10.81 -3.23
C THR A 136 21.07 -10.09 -2.75
N LEU A 137 20.39 -10.66 -1.76
CA LEU A 137 19.37 -10.00 -0.96
C LEU A 137 20.04 -9.44 0.29
N THR A 138 19.94 -8.14 0.50
CA THR A 138 20.55 -7.41 1.61
C THR A 138 19.45 -6.73 2.42
N ALA A 139 19.56 -6.73 3.75
CA ALA A 139 18.73 -5.91 4.62
C ALA A 139 19.60 -5.10 5.59
N ALA A 140 19.39 -3.79 5.63
CA ALA A 140 19.96 -2.91 6.63
C ALA A 140 18.93 -2.69 7.77
N LEU A 141 19.35 -2.96 8.99
CA LEU A 141 18.56 -2.83 10.21
C LEU A 141 19.08 -1.65 11.02
N HIS A 142 18.18 -0.85 11.56
CA HIS A 142 18.50 0.31 12.40
C HIS A 142 17.67 0.23 13.70
N ASP A 143 18.32 0.48 14.84
CA ASP A 143 17.64 0.49 16.13
C ASP A 143 17.47 1.90 16.73
N VAL A 144 16.75 1.97 17.85
CA VAL A 144 16.46 3.22 18.58
C VAL A 144 17.70 3.95 19.08
N TRP A 145 18.83 3.27 19.19
CA TRP A 145 20.10 3.85 19.68
C TRP A 145 21.03 4.31 18.52
N GLY A 146 20.53 4.27 17.28
CA GLY A 146 21.30 4.66 16.09
C GLY A 146 22.34 3.62 15.66
N ARG A 147 22.28 2.38 16.19
CA ARG A 147 23.12 1.28 15.69
C ARG A 147 22.55 0.74 14.41
N SER A 148 23.42 0.32 13.51
CA SER A 148 23.02 -0.35 12.26
C SER A 148 23.78 -1.66 12.09
N THR A 149 23.16 -2.61 11.41
CA THR A 149 23.80 -3.83 10.94
C THR A 149 23.22 -4.22 9.60
N THR A 150 23.99 -4.95 8.81
CA THR A 150 23.58 -5.46 7.49
C THR A 150 23.59 -6.97 7.51
N ILE A 151 22.52 -7.56 6.97
CA ILE A 151 22.36 -9.01 6.83
C ILE A 151 22.19 -9.31 5.36
N THR A 152 22.81 -10.37 4.87
CA THR A 152 22.72 -10.78 3.47
C THR A 152 22.32 -12.25 3.34
N THR A 153 21.63 -12.58 2.26
CA THR A 153 21.38 -13.94 1.79
C THR A 153 21.39 -13.96 0.26
N THR A 154 21.39 -15.14 -0.34
CA THR A 154 21.39 -15.27 -1.79
C THR A 154 20.06 -15.82 -2.27
N VAL A 155 19.56 -15.28 -3.38
CA VAL A 155 18.42 -15.75 -4.15
C VAL A 155 18.93 -16.18 -5.52
N GLU A 156 18.51 -17.33 -6.00
CA GLU A 156 18.87 -17.84 -7.32
C GLU A 156 17.73 -17.58 -8.31
N ILE A 157 18.00 -16.84 -9.38
CA ILE A 157 17.08 -16.70 -10.51
C ILE A 157 17.35 -17.83 -11.48
N LEU A 158 16.36 -18.70 -11.68
CA LEU A 158 16.46 -19.86 -12.55
C LEU A 158 16.26 -19.48 -14.02
N PRO A 159 16.90 -20.21 -14.96
CA PRO A 159 16.59 -20.05 -16.38
C PRO A 159 15.16 -20.53 -16.68
N THR A 160 14.53 -19.95 -17.68
CA THR A 160 13.20 -20.36 -18.18
C THR A 160 13.08 -20.04 -19.66
N ASP A 161 12.28 -20.83 -20.35
CA ASP A 161 11.86 -20.60 -21.71
C ASP A 161 10.35 -20.35 -21.72
N TYR A 162 9.92 -19.36 -22.48
CA TYR A 162 8.51 -19.00 -22.60
C TYR A 162 7.99 -19.34 -24.02
N PRO A 163 6.76 -19.84 -24.14
CA PRO A 163 6.17 -20.14 -25.43
C PRO A 163 5.97 -18.87 -26.27
N LEU A 164 5.83 -19.06 -27.60
CA LEU A 164 5.52 -18.00 -28.55
C LEU A 164 4.08 -18.14 -29.05
N GLU A 165 3.35 -17.05 -29.02
CA GLU A 165 2.00 -16.92 -29.59
C GLU A 165 2.02 -15.93 -30.76
N ASN A 166 1.40 -16.32 -31.88
CA ASN A 166 1.19 -15.46 -33.04
C ASN A 166 -0.27 -14.95 -33.02
N ILE A 167 -0.45 -13.66 -32.83
CA ILE A 167 -1.75 -13.03 -32.74
C ILE A 167 -2.05 -12.28 -34.05
N THR A 168 -3.16 -12.64 -34.71
CA THR A 168 -3.66 -11.89 -35.84
C THR A 168 -4.75 -10.94 -35.38
N LEU A 169 -4.50 -9.64 -35.46
CA LEU A 169 -5.50 -8.62 -35.13
C LEU A 169 -6.36 -8.29 -36.32
N PRO A 170 -7.69 -8.15 -36.14
CA PRO A 170 -8.58 -7.59 -37.14
C PRO A 170 -8.13 -6.17 -37.54
N PRO A 171 -8.43 -5.72 -38.77
CA PRO A 171 -8.01 -4.40 -39.28
C PRO A 171 -8.43 -3.23 -38.37
N ASP A 172 -9.63 -3.28 -37.79
CA ASP A 172 -10.20 -2.27 -36.88
C ASP A 172 -9.54 -2.21 -35.50
N ARG A 173 -8.62 -3.14 -35.21
CA ARG A 173 -7.87 -3.19 -33.92
C ARG A 173 -6.38 -2.88 -34.09
N GLN A 174 -5.89 -2.77 -35.33
CA GLN A 174 -4.46 -2.56 -35.59
C GLN A 174 -3.97 -1.20 -35.11
N GLU A 175 -4.80 -0.16 -35.17
CA GLU A 175 -4.48 1.17 -34.65
C GLU A 175 -4.25 1.19 -33.14
N LEU A 176 -4.81 0.21 -32.36
CA LEU A 176 -4.59 0.07 -30.93
C LEU A 176 -3.18 -0.47 -30.58
N LEU A 177 -2.38 -0.88 -31.57
CA LEU A 177 -0.97 -1.21 -31.41
C LEU A 177 -0.06 0.03 -31.47
N ASP A 178 -0.60 1.23 -31.62
CA ASP A 178 0.17 2.47 -31.63
C ASP A 178 0.96 2.63 -30.32
N PRO A 179 2.30 2.73 -30.37
CA PRO A 179 3.12 2.90 -29.19
C PRO A 179 2.82 4.18 -28.41
N ASP A 180 2.45 5.28 -29.11
CA ASP A 180 2.13 6.55 -28.46
C ASP A 180 0.83 6.45 -27.65
N LEU A 181 -0.16 5.75 -28.17
CA LEU A 181 -1.41 5.48 -27.47
C LEU A 181 -1.15 4.62 -26.21
N SER A 182 -0.32 3.59 -26.34
CA SER A 182 0.09 2.74 -25.24
C SER A 182 0.84 3.52 -24.15
N ALA A 183 1.77 4.41 -24.56
CA ALA A 183 2.53 5.26 -23.65
C ALA A 183 1.64 6.27 -22.91
N GLN A 184 0.67 6.89 -23.59
CA GLN A 184 -0.29 7.82 -22.98
C GLN A 184 -1.16 7.12 -21.94
N GLU A 185 -1.71 5.95 -22.27
CA GLU A 185 -2.54 5.19 -21.35
C GLU A 185 -1.72 4.66 -20.14
N TRP A 186 -0.46 4.26 -20.39
CA TRP A 186 0.46 3.89 -19.32
C TRP A 186 0.74 5.06 -18.37
N ALA A 187 1.07 6.25 -18.91
CA ALA A 187 1.32 7.44 -18.10
C ALA A 187 0.11 7.84 -17.23
N TYR A 188 -1.11 7.51 -17.68
CA TYR A 188 -2.32 7.72 -16.90
C TYR A 188 -2.47 6.74 -15.72
N VAL A 189 -2.21 5.43 -15.93
CA VAL A 189 -2.41 4.41 -14.90
C VAL A 189 -1.22 4.26 -13.95
N GLN A 190 -0.02 4.61 -14.39
CA GLN A 190 1.23 4.44 -13.64
C GLN A 190 1.20 5.05 -12.24
N PRO A 191 0.73 6.30 -12.01
CA PRO A 191 0.71 6.89 -10.67
C PRO A 191 -0.09 6.08 -9.65
N PHE A 192 -1.19 5.44 -10.07
CA PHE A 192 -2.01 4.57 -9.21
C PHE A 192 -1.29 3.28 -8.82
N LEU A 193 -0.39 2.78 -9.69
CA LEU A 193 0.40 1.57 -9.45
C LEU A 193 1.68 1.85 -8.65
N GLU A 194 2.18 3.08 -8.67
CA GLU A 194 3.34 3.52 -7.89
C GLU A 194 3.00 3.82 -6.42
N GLU A 195 1.73 4.10 -6.14
CA GLU A 195 1.28 4.32 -4.78
C GLU A 195 1.41 3.02 -3.96
N VAL A 196 1.98 3.14 -2.76
CA VAL A 196 2.19 2.00 -1.87
C VAL A 196 1.46 2.22 -0.57
N THR A 197 0.31 1.58 -0.43
CA THR A 197 -0.43 1.48 0.83
C THR A 197 0.31 0.57 1.80
N THR A 198 0.50 1.01 3.04
CA THR A 198 1.22 0.24 4.07
C THR A 198 0.36 -0.83 4.74
N GLU A 199 -0.95 -0.71 4.65
CA GLU A 199 -1.90 -1.69 5.16
C GLU A 199 -1.99 -2.88 4.20
N GLN A 200 -1.88 -4.10 4.73
CA GLN A 200 -2.16 -5.33 4.00
C GLN A 200 -3.66 -5.59 4.01
N LEU A 201 -4.30 -5.59 2.86
CA LEU A 201 -5.73 -5.82 2.74
C LEU A 201 -6.09 -7.28 2.42
N TRP A 202 -5.18 -8.03 1.78
CA TRP A 202 -5.42 -9.44 1.45
C TRP A 202 -5.10 -10.38 2.62
N ALA A 203 -5.70 -11.55 2.60
CA ALA A 203 -5.40 -12.65 3.52
C ALA A 203 -5.52 -13.99 2.78
N GLY A 204 -4.53 -14.87 2.96
CA GLY A 204 -4.51 -16.18 2.31
C GLY A 204 -4.27 -16.13 0.80
N ALA A 205 -4.61 -17.23 0.12
CA ALA A 205 -4.48 -17.34 -1.33
C ALA A 205 -5.58 -16.54 -2.06
N PHE A 206 -5.25 -16.05 -3.25
CA PHE A 206 -6.23 -15.44 -4.13
C PHE A 206 -7.16 -16.51 -4.71
N ILE A 207 -8.42 -16.14 -4.97
CA ILE A 207 -9.35 -16.97 -5.71
C ILE A 207 -9.36 -16.55 -7.18
N SER A 208 -9.78 -17.46 -8.08
CA SER A 208 -9.94 -17.09 -9.50
C SER A 208 -10.93 -15.92 -9.65
N PRO A 209 -10.56 -14.85 -10.38
CA PRO A 209 -11.41 -13.67 -10.53
C PRO A 209 -12.66 -13.92 -11.38
N THR A 210 -12.70 -15.03 -12.12
CA THR A 210 -13.85 -15.39 -12.95
C THR A 210 -13.89 -16.89 -13.23
N LYS A 211 -15.01 -17.38 -13.71
CA LYS A 211 -15.12 -18.73 -14.29
C LYS A 211 -14.74 -18.69 -15.76
N GLY A 212 -14.05 -19.72 -16.23
CA GLY A 212 -13.65 -19.84 -17.64
C GLY A 212 -12.51 -20.84 -17.84
N TRP A 213 -11.97 -20.86 -19.03
CA TRP A 213 -10.78 -21.63 -19.39
C TRP A 213 -9.63 -20.67 -19.72
N ILE A 214 -8.40 -21.06 -19.40
CA ILE A 214 -7.23 -20.26 -19.71
C ILE A 214 -7.03 -20.27 -21.23
N THR A 215 -6.95 -19.09 -21.82
CA THR A 215 -6.72 -18.90 -23.26
C THR A 215 -5.29 -18.46 -23.57
N SER A 216 -4.63 -17.75 -22.65
CA SER A 216 -3.21 -17.39 -22.78
C SER A 216 -2.60 -17.24 -21.38
N HIS A 217 -1.44 -17.86 -21.18
CA HIS A 217 -0.69 -17.81 -19.92
C HIS A 217 0.21 -16.58 -19.83
N TYR A 218 0.54 -16.19 -18.61
CA TYR A 218 1.58 -15.19 -18.35
C TYR A 218 2.91 -15.60 -18.99
N GLY A 219 3.67 -14.64 -19.50
CA GLY A 219 5.00 -14.85 -20.03
C GLY A 219 5.03 -15.33 -21.48
N THR A 220 3.88 -15.68 -22.09
CA THR A 220 3.83 -16.04 -23.51
C THR A 220 4.35 -14.88 -24.35
N MET A 221 5.43 -15.12 -25.14
CA MET A 221 5.98 -14.15 -26.07
C MET A 221 4.98 -13.86 -27.18
N ARG A 222 4.80 -12.60 -27.56
CA ARG A 222 3.76 -12.18 -28.52
C ARG A 222 4.37 -11.64 -29.81
N SER A 223 3.89 -12.20 -30.93
CA SER A 223 4.09 -11.71 -32.29
C SER A 223 2.74 -11.26 -32.84
N TYR A 224 2.62 -10.00 -33.23
CA TYR A 224 1.40 -9.45 -33.82
C TYR A 224 1.53 -9.36 -35.34
N ASN A 225 0.55 -9.93 -36.05
CA ASN A 225 0.45 -9.88 -37.53
C ASN A 225 1.75 -10.34 -38.24
N GLY A 226 2.47 -11.32 -37.65
CA GLY A 226 3.70 -11.84 -38.21
C GLY A 226 4.96 -10.99 -37.99
N ALA A 227 4.88 -9.92 -37.18
CA ALA A 227 6.07 -9.18 -36.75
C ALA A 227 6.95 -10.01 -35.80
N PRO A 228 8.25 -9.72 -35.68
CA PRO A 228 9.09 -10.37 -34.69
C PRO A 228 8.52 -10.16 -33.27
N PRO A 229 8.65 -11.17 -32.37
CA PRO A 229 8.20 -11.03 -30.99
C PRO A 229 8.91 -9.85 -30.30
N SER A 230 8.15 -8.90 -29.77
CA SER A 230 8.67 -7.68 -29.14
C SER A 230 8.11 -7.44 -27.75
N SER A 231 7.13 -8.24 -27.34
CA SER A 231 6.45 -8.16 -26.02
C SER A 231 6.12 -9.54 -25.49
N TYR A 232 5.68 -9.61 -24.25
CA TYR A 232 5.17 -10.82 -23.64
C TYR A 232 3.79 -10.55 -23.05
N HIS A 233 3.03 -11.61 -22.81
CA HIS A 233 1.76 -11.56 -22.11
C HIS A 233 1.99 -11.29 -20.62
N ASN A 234 1.64 -10.11 -20.16
CA ASN A 234 1.91 -9.62 -18.79
C ASN A 234 0.81 -9.97 -17.77
N GLY A 235 -0.12 -10.88 -18.13
CA GLY A 235 -1.22 -11.34 -17.29
C GLY A 235 -1.66 -12.76 -17.63
N LEU A 236 -2.86 -13.11 -17.21
CA LEU A 236 -3.54 -14.37 -17.49
C LEU A 236 -4.84 -14.05 -18.22
N ASP A 237 -5.05 -14.64 -19.40
CA ASP A 237 -6.28 -14.50 -20.16
C ASP A 237 -7.24 -15.67 -19.84
N ILE A 238 -8.44 -15.35 -19.37
CA ILE A 238 -9.50 -16.32 -19.03
C ILE A 238 -10.70 -16.08 -19.94
N GLY A 239 -10.96 -17.03 -20.83
CA GLY A 239 -12.05 -16.98 -21.81
C GLY A 239 -13.37 -17.44 -21.22
N ASN A 240 -14.47 -16.72 -21.55
CA ASN A 240 -15.85 -17.14 -21.35
C ASN A 240 -16.79 -16.20 -22.14
N TYR A 241 -18.10 -16.43 -22.01
CA TYR A 241 -19.12 -15.57 -22.64
C TYR A 241 -19.08 -14.16 -22.06
N SER A 242 -19.34 -13.17 -22.93
CA SER A 242 -19.53 -11.79 -22.50
C SER A 242 -20.67 -11.70 -21.45
N GLY A 243 -20.47 -10.87 -20.41
CA GLY A 243 -21.37 -10.78 -19.27
C GLY A 243 -21.06 -11.72 -18.11
N THR A 244 -20.13 -12.69 -18.27
CA THR A 244 -19.66 -13.54 -17.17
C THR A 244 -19.12 -12.66 -16.04
N LEU A 245 -19.47 -13.01 -14.79
CA LEU A 245 -19.13 -12.21 -13.61
C LEU A 245 -17.62 -12.21 -13.37
N VAL A 246 -17.09 -11.03 -13.07
CA VAL A 246 -15.70 -10.79 -12.61
C VAL A 246 -15.77 -10.34 -11.15
N ILE A 247 -15.00 -11.00 -10.29
CA ILE A 247 -14.99 -10.76 -8.83
C ILE A 247 -13.57 -10.35 -8.37
N ALA A 248 -13.48 -9.67 -7.24
CA ALA A 248 -12.22 -9.40 -6.56
C ALA A 248 -11.59 -10.70 -6.05
N PRO A 249 -10.37 -11.10 -6.45
CA PRO A 249 -9.71 -12.34 -6.02
C PRO A 249 -9.22 -12.29 -4.58
N ALA A 250 -9.07 -11.09 -4.02
CA ALA A 250 -8.74 -10.79 -2.63
C ALA A 250 -9.36 -9.44 -2.25
N ALA A 251 -9.40 -9.12 -0.96
CA ALA A 251 -9.83 -7.79 -0.53
C ALA A 251 -8.87 -6.72 -1.02
N GLY A 252 -9.40 -5.55 -1.40
CA GLY A 252 -8.61 -4.45 -1.94
C GLY A 252 -9.42 -3.16 -2.04
N ARG A 253 -8.73 -2.08 -2.38
CA ARG A 253 -9.30 -0.76 -2.67
C ARG A 253 -9.29 -0.53 -4.19
N VAL A 254 -10.40 -0.12 -4.73
CA VAL A 254 -10.51 0.27 -6.14
C VAL A 254 -9.76 1.59 -6.35
N VAL A 255 -8.73 1.59 -7.20
CA VAL A 255 -7.95 2.79 -7.54
C VAL A 255 -8.27 3.30 -8.94
N VAL A 256 -8.65 2.41 -9.87
CA VAL A 256 -9.15 2.76 -11.22
C VAL A 256 -10.41 1.96 -11.51
N ALA A 257 -11.43 2.59 -12.12
CA ALA A 257 -12.67 1.93 -12.54
C ALA A 257 -13.32 2.73 -13.69
N GLU A 258 -12.87 2.52 -14.94
CA GLU A 258 -13.28 3.33 -16.09
C GLU A 258 -13.01 2.65 -17.43
N LEU A 259 -13.45 3.30 -18.52
CA LEU A 259 -13.17 2.88 -19.89
C LEU A 259 -11.89 3.55 -20.40
N LEU A 260 -10.89 2.73 -20.72
CA LEU A 260 -9.63 3.13 -21.34
C LEU A 260 -9.57 2.62 -22.78
N THR A 261 -8.69 3.19 -23.60
CA THR A 261 -8.65 2.89 -25.05
C THR A 261 -8.13 1.48 -25.33
N ILE A 262 -6.99 1.10 -24.75
CA ILE A 262 -6.35 -0.20 -24.98
C ILE A 262 -6.90 -1.24 -24.00
N ARG A 263 -6.99 -0.89 -22.72
CA ARG A 263 -7.48 -1.81 -21.67
C ARG A 263 -8.99 -2.04 -21.72
N GLY A 264 -9.72 -1.21 -22.46
CA GLY A 264 -11.19 -1.25 -22.45
C GLY A 264 -11.74 -0.86 -21.07
N ASN A 265 -12.92 -1.36 -20.70
CA ASN A 265 -13.41 -1.21 -19.34
C ASN A 265 -12.45 -1.89 -18.36
N CYS A 266 -11.85 -1.09 -17.50
CA CYS A 266 -10.74 -1.45 -16.65
C CYS A 266 -11.10 -1.24 -15.17
N VAL A 267 -10.66 -2.16 -14.32
CA VAL A 267 -10.61 -1.99 -12.85
C VAL A 267 -9.20 -2.29 -12.41
N ILE A 268 -8.67 -1.50 -11.47
CA ILE A 268 -7.42 -1.77 -10.77
C ILE A 268 -7.71 -1.74 -9.27
N LEU A 269 -7.28 -2.79 -8.55
CA LEU A 269 -7.36 -2.89 -7.11
C LEU A 269 -5.96 -2.74 -6.50
N ASP A 270 -5.84 -1.91 -5.47
CA ASP A 270 -4.71 -1.87 -4.53
C ASP A 270 -5.03 -2.81 -3.36
N HIS A 271 -4.15 -3.79 -3.12
CA HIS A 271 -4.26 -4.73 -2.01
C HIS A 271 -3.35 -4.36 -0.84
N GLY A 272 -2.57 -3.28 -0.96
CA GLY A 272 -1.54 -2.88 -0.02
C GLY A 272 -0.16 -3.47 -0.33
N TRP A 273 0.87 -2.95 0.32
CA TRP A 273 2.28 -3.32 0.15
C TRP A 273 2.82 -3.21 -1.28
N GLY A 274 2.17 -2.40 -2.14
CA GLY A 274 2.47 -2.29 -3.55
C GLY A 274 2.01 -3.47 -4.39
N LEU A 275 1.07 -4.27 -3.87
CA LEU A 275 0.41 -5.35 -4.60
C LEU A 275 -0.85 -4.82 -5.27
N HIS A 276 -0.91 -4.91 -6.60
CA HIS A 276 -2.06 -4.49 -7.38
C HIS A 276 -2.56 -5.61 -8.28
N THR A 277 -3.87 -5.62 -8.54
CA THR A 277 -4.47 -6.47 -9.60
C THR A 277 -5.25 -5.61 -10.58
N SER A 278 -5.17 -5.97 -11.85
CA SER A 278 -5.82 -5.25 -12.94
C SER A 278 -6.71 -6.17 -13.76
N TYR A 279 -7.86 -5.66 -14.20
CA TYR A 279 -8.90 -6.41 -14.88
C TYR A 279 -9.32 -5.63 -16.13
N PHE A 280 -9.12 -6.20 -17.31
CA PHE A 280 -9.33 -5.50 -18.58
C PHE A 280 -10.38 -6.17 -19.45
N HIS A 281 -10.73 -5.49 -20.53
CA HIS A 281 -11.63 -5.92 -21.59
C HIS A 281 -13.06 -6.20 -21.14
N MET A 282 -13.47 -5.68 -19.98
CA MET A 282 -14.80 -5.93 -19.43
C MET A 282 -15.89 -5.26 -20.28
N SER A 283 -17.10 -5.82 -20.26
CA SER A 283 -18.29 -5.21 -20.86
C SER A 283 -18.94 -4.18 -19.94
N ALA A 284 -18.74 -4.32 -18.62
CA ALA A 284 -19.24 -3.39 -17.63
C ALA A 284 -18.38 -3.39 -16.37
N VAL A 285 -18.23 -2.20 -15.76
CA VAL A 285 -17.63 -1.97 -14.46
C VAL A 285 -18.75 -1.82 -13.42
N LEU A 286 -18.61 -2.46 -12.25
CA LEU A 286 -19.64 -2.51 -11.20
C LEU A 286 -19.23 -1.79 -9.90
N VAL A 287 -18.04 -1.21 -9.87
CA VAL A 287 -17.43 -0.54 -8.71
C VAL A 287 -16.96 0.86 -9.10
N ARG A 288 -16.55 1.67 -8.12
CA ARG A 288 -16.05 3.03 -8.30
C ARG A 288 -14.71 3.21 -7.60
N PRO A 289 -13.85 4.11 -8.06
CA PRO A 289 -12.64 4.48 -7.35
C PRO A 289 -12.95 4.89 -5.90
N GLY A 290 -12.16 4.38 -4.95
CA GLY A 290 -12.33 4.56 -3.52
C GLY A 290 -13.14 3.46 -2.81
N ASP A 291 -13.89 2.61 -3.52
CA ASP A 291 -14.58 1.47 -2.91
C ASP A 291 -13.57 0.50 -2.30
N VAL A 292 -13.87 0.01 -1.08
CA VAL A 292 -13.14 -1.11 -0.47
C VAL A 292 -13.97 -2.37 -0.66
N VAL A 293 -13.40 -3.34 -1.35
CA VAL A 293 -14.11 -4.57 -1.75
C VAL A 293 -13.51 -5.79 -1.04
N PRO A 294 -14.31 -6.56 -0.30
CA PRO A 294 -13.93 -7.89 0.18
C PRO A 294 -13.64 -8.87 -0.97
N GLN A 295 -12.89 -9.94 -0.67
CA GLN A 295 -12.73 -11.08 -1.58
C GLN A 295 -14.11 -11.61 -2.03
N GLY A 296 -14.25 -11.91 -3.32
CA GLY A 296 -15.49 -12.43 -3.92
C GLY A 296 -16.50 -11.36 -4.32
N THR A 297 -16.23 -10.07 -4.03
CA THR A 297 -17.14 -8.97 -4.45
C THR A 297 -17.17 -8.83 -5.97
N PRO A 298 -18.36 -8.74 -6.60
CA PRO A 298 -18.49 -8.43 -8.02
C PRO A 298 -17.90 -7.05 -8.35
N ILE A 299 -16.93 -7.01 -9.28
CA ILE A 299 -16.27 -5.77 -9.72
C ILE A 299 -16.54 -5.42 -11.18
N GLY A 300 -16.99 -6.40 -11.98
CA GLY A 300 -17.29 -6.18 -13.40
C GLY A 300 -17.91 -7.38 -14.08
N ARG A 301 -18.03 -7.26 -15.39
CA ARG A 301 -18.50 -8.34 -16.27
C ARG A 301 -17.55 -8.48 -17.46
N MET A 302 -17.16 -9.69 -17.77
CA MET A 302 -16.31 -10.04 -18.91
C MET A 302 -16.85 -9.47 -20.23
N GLY A 303 -15.98 -9.09 -21.14
CA GLY A 303 -16.33 -8.54 -22.44
C GLY A 303 -15.21 -8.67 -23.46
N ALA A 304 -15.19 -7.74 -24.43
CA ALA A 304 -14.18 -7.65 -25.48
C ALA A 304 -13.90 -6.17 -25.85
N THR A 305 -13.94 -5.28 -24.86
CA THR A 305 -13.64 -3.84 -25.10
C THR A 305 -12.13 -3.61 -25.15
N GLY A 306 -11.67 -2.55 -25.83
CA GLY A 306 -10.27 -2.25 -26.01
C GLY A 306 -9.55 -3.20 -26.99
N LEU A 307 -8.28 -3.51 -26.74
CA LEU A 307 -7.42 -4.36 -27.57
C LEU A 307 -7.69 -5.85 -27.26
N ALA A 308 -8.83 -6.37 -27.71
CA ALA A 308 -9.23 -7.75 -27.54
C ALA A 308 -9.68 -8.37 -28.86
N THR A 309 -9.35 -9.64 -29.10
CA THR A 309 -9.77 -10.42 -30.28
C THR A 309 -11.07 -11.17 -30.04
N GLY A 310 -11.51 -11.32 -28.80
CA GLY A 310 -12.72 -12.03 -28.39
C GLY A 310 -13.06 -11.80 -26.93
N SER A 311 -14.17 -12.39 -26.46
CA SER A 311 -14.59 -12.24 -25.06
C SER A 311 -13.68 -13.02 -24.12
N HIS A 312 -12.95 -12.29 -23.27
CA HIS A 312 -12.10 -12.83 -22.22
C HIS A 312 -11.89 -11.77 -21.12
N LEU A 313 -11.38 -12.20 -19.97
CA LEU A 313 -10.80 -11.35 -18.94
C LEU A 313 -9.28 -11.44 -19.09
N HIS A 314 -8.62 -10.30 -19.32
CA HIS A 314 -7.19 -10.17 -19.07
C HIS A 314 -6.98 -9.76 -17.62
N TRP A 315 -6.24 -10.58 -16.85
CA TRP A 315 -6.00 -10.37 -15.42
C TRP A 315 -4.50 -10.28 -15.15
N GLU A 316 -4.06 -9.12 -14.63
CA GLU A 316 -2.67 -8.90 -14.21
C GLU A 316 -2.55 -8.89 -12.69
N ILE A 317 -1.40 -9.35 -12.19
CA ILE A 317 -0.91 -9.07 -10.83
C ILE A 317 0.40 -8.32 -10.95
N ARG A 318 0.56 -7.28 -10.12
CA ARG A 318 1.79 -6.49 -10.01
C ARG A 318 2.29 -6.46 -8.58
N VAL A 319 3.59 -6.67 -8.42
CA VAL A 319 4.33 -6.44 -7.17
C VAL A 319 5.26 -5.27 -7.42
N GLY A 320 4.96 -4.12 -6.82
CA GLY A 320 5.51 -2.84 -7.26
C GLY A 320 5.18 -2.59 -8.72
N MET A 321 6.18 -2.21 -9.52
CA MET A 321 5.99 -1.94 -10.95
C MET A 321 6.18 -3.18 -11.85
N VAL A 322 6.42 -4.35 -11.26
CA VAL A 322 6.70 -5.59 -12.00
C VAL A 322 5.44 -6.46 -12.09
N THR A 323 5.03 -6.84 -13.31
CA THR A 323 3.99 -7.86 -13.50
C THR A 323 4.55 -9.24 -13.15
N VAL A 324 3.73 -10.02 -12.44
CA VAL A 324 4.05 -11.38 -12.02
C VAL A 324 2.95 -12.35 -12.44
N ASP A 325 3.29 -13.63 -12.51
CA ASP A 325 2.37 -14.67 -12.94
C ASP A 325 1.18 -14.83 -11.99
N PRO A 326 -0.06 -14.56 -12.45
CA PRO A 326 -1.24 -14.68 -11.61
C PRO A 326 -1.53 -16.11 -11.12
N GLU A 327 -1.10 -17.13 -11.85
CA GLU A 327 -1.33 -18.53 -11.46
C GLU A 327 -0.59 -18.90 -10.18
N GLU A 328 0.55 -18.25 -9.89
CA GLU A 328 1.29 -18.42 -8.64
C GLU A 328 0.42 -17.98 -7.43
N TRP A 329 -0.30 -16.87 -7.55
CA TRP A 329 -1.14 -16.31 -6.49
C TRP A 329 -2.42 -17.11 -6.23
N LEU A 330 -2.87 -17.90 -7.23
CA LEU A 330 -3.95 -18.89 -7.06
C LEU A 330 -3.44 -20.15 -6.35
N ALA A 331 -2.17 -20.50 -6.52
CA ALA A 331 -1.59 -21.75 -6.04
C ALA A 331 -1.00 -21.66 -4.62
N ARG A 332 -0.61 -20.46 -4.17
CA ARG A 332 0.04 -20.26 -2.86
C ARG A 332 -0.38 -18.95 -2.20
N SER A 333 -0.24 -18.89 -0.88
CA SER A 333 -0.38 -17.67 -0.09
C SER A 333 0.96 -16.97 0.04
N PHE A 334 0.90 -15.65 0.13
CA PHE A 334 2.01 -14.78 0.49
C PHE A 334 1.75 -14.16 1.88
N PRO A 335 2.81 -13.69 2.60
CA PRO A 335 2.70 -13.23 3.98
C PRO A 335 1.68 -12.15 4.19
#